data_1511e4ff43494e85636e953644009dd7
#
_entry.id   1511e4ff43494e85636e953644009dd7
#
_cell.length_a   1.000
_cell.length_b   1.000
_cell.length_c   1.000
_cell.angle_alpha   90.00
_cell.angle_beta   90.00
_cell.angle_gamma   90.00
#
_symmetry.space_group_name_H-M   'P 1'
#
loop_
_entity.id
_entity.type
_entity.pdbx_description
1 polymer ?
#
loop_
_entity_poly.entity_id
_entity_poly.type
_entity_poly.pdbx_seq_one_letter_code
_entity_poly.pdbx_strand_id
1 'polypeptide(L)'
;LNSFILLFKKALNESTPSSALERRIEMLSAALLRLVFGQVSRSIFNSDRLTFGMHFTRHLAAEDADETHWNYYFGLEAADGSGGRGSVPSWVPENAAQAYINLTATFPSATSELRLSEGTTWGGWIDSPVAETCVPAPSAGAFMQLLLVQALRPDRLQSAMDSFVRAQLGVESIAPPALSLPRVCDEADAATPVLFIVTPGSDPSQELEEHAEKAIGRGRYHQLAMGQGQADEAMRLLTECARTGDWLCLKNLHLVVAWLPTLEKEIYVLKAHEDFRLFLTSEPHAKFPSTLLEGSLKITYEAPPGLKRNVSRTYEAWSPQYISEGSPLRAKLLFLLAWFHAVVQERRAYVPQGWSKFYEFSFADLRSGADIINQACDGSADPQWSQLHGLLERAIYGGRVDSGYDIIVLRTYLQQFFSNEMTGGGGIRVKSLPGTDITLPTTTDHREFTALLRRLDEANSPSLFSLPVNVQRTVQVTNSKHVINSLRTMAAAGGTSKGFDRALWSAALSPLLRSWERMTASNPALRSAPPPPSSGTLPPVDAFVE
;
A
#
# COMPACT_ATOMS: atom_id res chain seq x y z
N LEU A 1 -9.81 13.20 -21.22
CA LEU A 1 -9.13 13.65 -22.44
C LEU A 1 -8.17 14.80 -22.15
N ASN A 2 -8.57 15.84 -21.40
CA ASN A 2 -7.74 17.01 -21.10
C ASN A 2 -6.44 16.64 -20.37
N SER A 3 -6.53 15.80 -19.34
CA SER A 3 -5.34 15.32 -18.59
C SER A 3 -4.37 14.57 -19.51
N PHE A 4 -4.88 13.75 -20.44
CA PHE A 4 -4.04 13.04 -21.40
C PHE A 4 -3.33 14.00 -22.37
N ILE A 5 -4.02 15.02 -22.84
CA ILE A 5 -3.43 16.05 -23.71
C ILE A 5 -2.31 16.81 -23.00
N LEU A 6 -2.49 17.12 -21.72
CA LEU A 6 -1.46 17.76 -20.89
C LEU A 6 -0.24 16.84 -20.71
N LEU A 7 -0.45 15.56 -20.42
CA LEU A 7 0.64 14.58 -20.31
C LEU A 7 1.37 14.40 -21.64
N PHE A 8 0.65 14.37 -22.74
CA PHE A 8 1.26 14.28 -24.07
C PHE A 8 2.12 15.52 -24.40
N LYS A 9 1.63 16.73 -24.12
CA LYS A 9 2.42 17.97 -24.28
C LYS A 9 3.67 17.95 -23.39
N LYS A 10 3.54 17.46 -22.15
CA LYS A 10 4.67 17.30 -21.24
C LYS A 10 5.69 16.28 -21.78
N ALA A 11 5.23 15.15 -22.31
CA ALA A 11 6.08 14.14 -22.95
C ALA A 11 6.84 14.71 -24.16
N LEU A 12 6.19 15.56 -24.97
CA LEU A 12 6.83 16.25 -26.08
C LEU A 12 7.99 17.16 -25.64
N ASN A 13 7.81 17.86 -24.52
CA ASN A 13 8.80 18.80 -24.00
C ASN A 13 9.96 18.09 -23.28
N GLU A 14 9.69 17.01 -22.55
CA GLU A 14 10.69 16.29 -21.75
C GLU A 14 11.50 15.27 -22.57
N SER A 15 10.95 14.79 -23.69
CA SER A 15 11.65 13.81 -24.54
C SER A 15 12.69 14.49 -25.42
N THR A 16 13.92 13.94 -25.46
CA THR A 16 15.02 14.47 -26.28
C THR A 16 14.68 14.46 -27.77
N PRO A 17 14.93 15.54 -28.50
CA PRO A 17 14.71 15.57 -29.95
C PRO A 17 15.59 14.56 -30.68
N SER A 18 15.05 13.91 -31.71
CA SER A 18 15.79 13.03 -32.61
C SER A 18 15.39 13.31 -34.06
N SER A 19 16.34 13.28 -34.97
CA SER A 19 16.10 13.42 -36.41
C SER A 19 15.54 12.13 -37.06
N ALA A 20 15.76 10.96 -36.44
CA ALA A 20 15.18 9.70 -36.88
C ALA A 20 13.78 9.54 -36.31
N LEU A 21 12.79 9.41 -37.19
CA LEU A 21 11.37 9.35 -36.82
C LEU A 21 11.06 8.18 -35.88
N GLU A 22 11.54 6.99 -36.22
CA GLU A 22 11.32 5.78 -35.40
C GLU A 22 11.83 5.96 -33.98
N ARG A 23 13.09 6.40 -33.83
CA ARG A 23 13.69 6.67 -32.52
C ARG A 23 12.95 7.77 -31.77
N ARG A 24 12.43 8.78 -32.47
CA ARG A 24 11.62 9.86 -31.87
C ARG A 24 10.31 9.32 -31.29
N ILE A 25 9.64 8.44 -32.04
CA ILE A 25 8.39 7.79 -31.61
C ILE A 25 8.64 6.90 -30.39
N GLU A 26 9.69 6.08 -30.40
CA GLU A 26 10.05 5.22 -29.26
C GLU A 26 10.28 6.04 -27.98
N MET A 27 11.08 7.10 -28.07
CA MET A 27 11.38 7.97 -26.93
C MET A 27 10.15 8.69 -26.40
N LEU A 28 9.28 9.17 -27.31
CA LEU A 28 8.05 9.84 -26.95
C LEU A 28 7.06 8.85 -26.28
N SER A 29 6.92 7.66 -26.84
CA SER A 29 6.08 6.59 -26.29
C SER A 29 6.54 6.19 -24.89
N ALA A 30 7.84 5.98 -24.70
CA ALA A 30 8.41 5.64 -23.40
C ALA A 30 8.23 6.78 -22.37
N ALA A 31 8.39 8.04 -22.79
CA ALA A 31 8.15 9.20 -21.91
C ALA A 31 6.67 9.32 -21.54
N LEU A 32 5.77 9.13 -22.50
CA LEU A 32 4.32 9.20 -22.27
C LEU A 32 3.86 8.06 -21.33
N LEU A 33 4.34 6.85 -21.54
CA LEU A 33 4.04 5.71 -20.66
C LEU A 33 4.44 5.98 -19.21
N ARG A 34 5.66 6.49 -18.99
CA ARG A 34 6.13 6.86 -17.64
C ARG A 34 5.27 7.95 -17.01
N LEU A 35 4.90 8.99 -17.77
CA LEU A 35 4.07 10.08 -17.26
C LEU A 35 2.65 9.61 -16.93
N VAL A 36 2.04 8.79 -17.79
CA VAL A 36 0.71 8.21 -17.55
C VAL A 36 0.74 7.29 -16.33
N PHE A 37 1.73 6.39 -16.26
CA PHE A 37 1.91 5.52 -15.10
C PHE A 37 2.07 6.33 -13.80
N GLY A 38 2.94 7.33 -13.79
CA GLY A 38 3.18 8.19 -12.63
C GLY A 38 1.93 8.99 -12.22
N GLN A 39 1.16 9.50 -13.19
CA GLN A 39 -0.10 10.22 -12.92
C GLN A 39 -1.15 9.32 -12.27
N VAL A 40 -1.34 8.11 -12.79
CA VAL A 40 -2.33 7.16 -12.25
C VAL A 40 -1.87 6.60 -10.90
N SER A 41 -0.58 6.28 -10.76
CA SER A 41 -0.01 5.74 -9.51
C SER A 41 -0.22 6.65 -8.30
N ARG A 42 -0.35 7.98 -8.50
CA ARG A 42 -0.67 8.93 -7.41
C ARG A 42 -2.04 8.71 -6.79
N SER A 43 -2.95 8.10 -7.53
CA SER A 43 -4.32 7.82 -7.09
C SER A 43 -4.54 6.39 -6.59
N ILE A 44 -3.47 5.61 -6.46
CA ILE A 44 -3.51 4.19 -6.07
C ILE A 44 -2.76 3.99 -4.76
N PHE A 45 -3.38 3.28 -3.82
CA PHE A 45 -2.76 2.95 -2.54
C PHE A 45 -1.53 2.05 -2.70
N ASN A 46 -0.61 2.15 -1.75
CA ASN A 46 0.63 1.36 -1.75
C ASN A 46 0.40 -0.14 -1.90
N SER A 47 -0.66 -0.68 -1.27
CA SER A 47 -1.05 -2.09 -1.36
C SER A 47 -1.34 -2.54 -2.78
N ASP A 48 -1.89 -1.66 -3.61
CA ASP A 48 -2.41 -1.98 -4.94
C ASP A 48 -1.49 -1.55 -6.07
N ARG A 49 -0.41 -0.80 -5.79
CA ARG A 49 0.51 -0.29 -6.81
C ARG A 49 1.19 -1.38 -7.61
N LEU A 50 1.62 -2.46 -6.96
CA LEU A 50 2.23 -3.59 -7.66
C LEU A 50 1.21 -4.28 -8.56
N THR A 51 -0.02 -4.46 -8.09
CA THR A 51 -1.13 -5.00 -8.89
C THR A 51 -1.39 -4.12 -10.12
N PHE A 52 -1.46 -2.80 -9.92
CA PHE A 52 -1.62 -1.85 -11.02
C PHE A 52 -0.43 -1.91 -11.99
N GLY A 53 0.80 -1.93 -11.48
CA GLY A 53 2.01 -2.04 -12.31
C GLY A 53 1.99 -3.29 -13.20
N MET A 54 1.70 -4.44 -12.63
CA MET A 54 1.57 -5.70 -13.36
C MET A 54 0.43 -5.68 -14.38
N HIS A 55 -0.72 -5.09 -14.02
CA HIS A 55 -1.84 -4.95 -14.95
C HIS A 55 -1.50 -4.01 -16.12
N PHE A 56 -0.86 -2.89 -15.82
CA PHE A 56 -0.46 -1.91 -16.82
C PHE A 56 0.58 -2.48 -17.79
N THR A 57 1.55 -3.23 -17.31
CA THR A 57 2.61 -3.83 -18.13
C THR A 57 2.15 -5.06 -18.91
N ARG A 58 1.01 -5.67 -18.54
CA ARG A 58 0.47 -6.85 -19.24
C ARG A 58 0.32 -6.66 -20.75
N HIS A 59 -0.13 -5.49 -21.16
CA HIS A 59 -0.31 -5.14 -22.58
C HIS A 59 0.97 -4.67 -23.27
N LEU A 60 1.99 -4.28 -22.50
CA LEU A 60 3.29 -3.86 -23.02
C LEU A 60 4.22 -5.06 -23.29
N ALA A 61 4.09 -6.10 -22.47
CA ALA A 61 4.90 -7.31 -22.54
C ALA A 61 4.34 -8.36 -23.52
N ALA A 62 3.49 -7.97 -24.45
CA ALA A 62 2.84 -8.89 -25.39
C ALA A 62 3.83 -9.66 -26.30
N GLU A 63 5.03 -9.13 -26.54
CA GLU A 63 6.09 -9.82 -27.30
C GLU A 63 6.81 -10.87 -26.45
N ASP A 64 6.93 -10.67 -25.13
CA ASP A 64 7.63 -11.54 -24.18
C ASP A 64 6.71 -12.58 -23.52
N ALA A 65 5.39 -12.35 -23.53
CA ALA A 65 4.43 -13.16 -22.79
C ALA A 65 3.11 -13.30 -23.55
N ASP A 66 2.85 -14.49 -24.07
CA ASP A 66 1.58 -14.86 -24.70
C ASP A 66 0.49 -15.20 -23.66
N GLU A 67 -0.69 -15.59 -24.14
CA GLU A 67 -1.81 -15.95 -23.29
C GLU A 67 -1.50 -17.18 -22.41
N THR A 68 -0.69 -18.13 -22.87
CA THR A 68 -0.26 -19.31 -22.11
C THR A 68 0.57 -18.92 -20.89
N HIS A 69 1.51 -17.99 -21.07
CA HIS A 69 2.32 -17.47 -19.97
C HIS A 69 1.46 -16.80 -18.90
N TRP A 70 0.49 -15.98 -19.30
CA TRP A 70 -0.42 -15.33 -18.36
C TRP A 70 -1.38 -16.30 -17.68
N ASN A 71 -1.89 -17.30 -18.41
CA ASN A 71 -2.75 -18.35 -17.83
C ASN A 71 -2.00 -19.17 -16.79
N TYR A 72 -0.74 -19.53 -17.07
CA TYR A 72 0.12 -20.18 -16.10
C TYR A 72 0.35 -19.29 -14.87
N TYR A 73 0.69 -18.00 -15.09
CA TYR A 73 0.90 -17.04 -14.00
C TYR A 73 -0.32 -16.92 -13.09
N PHE A 74 -1.53 -16.96 -13.64
CA PHE A 74 -2.78 -16.91 -12.89
C PHE A 74 -3.17 -18.26 -12.27
N GLY A 75 -2.47 -19.34 -12.58
CA GLY A 75 -2.83 -20.68 -12.13
C GLY A 75 -4.12 -21.23 -12.77
N LEU A 76 -4.45 -20.78 -13.99
CA LEU A 76 -5.62 -21.24 -14.75
C LEU A 76 -5.30 -22.49 -15.57
N GLU A 77 -4.06 -22.72 -15.94
CA GLU A 77 -3.57 -23.94 -16.57
C GLU A 77 -2.98 -24.85 -15.48
N ALA A 78 -3.77 -25.78 -15.00
CA ALA A 78 -3.22 -26.95 -14.34
C ALA A 78 -2.83 -27.93 -15.46
N ALA A 79 -1.57 -28.37 -15.50
CA ALA A 79 -1.23 -29.52 -16.31
C ALA A 79 -2.20 -30.65 -15.92
N ASP A 80 -3.00 -31.14 -16.92
CA ASP A 80 -3.84 -32.31 -16.71
C ASP A 80 -2.97 -33.36 -16.01
N GLY A 81 -3.46 -33.94 -14.89
CA GLY A 81 -2.68 -34.82 -14.02
C GLY A 81 -2.05 -36.06 -14.65
N SER A 82 -2.01 -36.11 -16.01
CA SER A 82 -1.28 -37.02 -16.88
C SER A 82 0.18 -36.60 -17.14
N GLY A 83 0.61 -35.41 -16.68
CA GLY A 83 2.00 -34.95 -16.78
C GLY A 83 2.91 -35.91 -16.08
N GLY A 84 3.71 -36.66 -16.87
CA GLY A 84 4.54 -37.76 -16.43
C GLY A 84 5.33 -37.46 -15.16
N ARG A 85 5.64 -38.49 -14.41
CA ARG A 85 6.62 -38.50 -13.31
C ARG A 85 8.00 -38.09 -13.86
N GLY A 86 8.15 -36.80 -14.22
CA GLY A 86 9.43 -36.22 -14.56
C GLY A 86 10.32 -36.31 -13.33
N SER A 87 11.52 -36.80 -13.52
CA SER A 87 12.52 -36.83 -12.44
C SER A 87 12.79 -35.39 -12.00
N VAL A 88 12.38 -35.05 -10.77
CA VAL A 88 12.69 -33.75 -10.17
C VAL A 88 14.16 -33.74 -9.79
N PRO A 89 14.96 -32.78 -10.27
CA PRO A 89 16.37 -32.67 -9.89
C PRO A 89 16.55 -32.48 -8.37
N SER A 90 17.64 -33.01 -7.83
CA SER A 90 17.92 -32.97 -6.39
C SER A 90 18.10 -31.55 -5.80
N TRP A 91 18.35 -30.55 -6.63
CA TRP A 91 18.49 -29.16 -6.22
C TRP A 91 17.14 -28.45 -5.99
N VAL A 92 16.05 -29.00 -6.53
CA VAL A 92 14.70 -28.44 -6.36
C VAL A 92 14.20 -28.78 -4.96
N PRO A 93 13.80 -27.81 -4.14
CA PRO A 93 13.23 -28.07 -2.82
C PRO A 93 11.94 -28.90 -2.91
N GLU A 94 11.69 -29.75 -1.93
CA GLU A 94 10.54 -30.65 -1.91
C GLU A 94 9.20 -29.89 -2.04
N ASN A 95 9.10 -28.74 -1.39
CA ASN A 95 7.92 -27.88 -1.46
C ASN A 95 7.70 -27.20 -2.83
N ALA A 96 8.71 -27.15 -3.69
CA ALA A 96 8.62 -26.59 -5.04
C ALA A 96 8.53 -27.67 -6.13
N ALA A 97 8.64 -28.94 -5.77
CA ALA A 97 8.67 -30.05 -6.70
C ALA A 97 7.45 -30.10 -7.65
N GLN A 98 6.25 -29.89 -7.12
CA GLN A 98 5.03 -29.87 -7.93
C GLN A 98 4.97 -28.68 -8.89
N ALA A 99 5.43 -27.50 -8.43
CA ALA A 99 5.49 -26.32 -9.28
C ALA A 99 6.52 -26.47 -10.40
N TYR A 100 7.66 -27.11 -10.10
CA TYR A 100 8.65 -27.49 -11.12
C TYR A 100 8.07 -28.41 -12.20
N ILE A 101 7.36 -29.47 -11.80
CA ILE A 101 6.70 -30.40 -12.73
C ILE A 101 5.70 -29.65 -13.60
N ASN A 102 4.86 -28.80 -13.01
CA ASN A 102 3.88 -28.03 -13.75
C ASN A 102 4.54 -27.07 -14.77
N LEU A 103 5.60 -26.36 -14.35
CA LEU A 103 6.35 -25.45 -15.21
C LEU A 103 6.98 -26.18 -16.42
N THR A 104 7.64 -27.32 -16.18
CA THR A 104 8.29 -28.09 -17.22
C THR A 104 7.30 -28.75 -18.18
N ALA A 105 6.12 -29.10 -17.69
CA ALA A 105 5.04 -29.65 -18.51
C ALA A 105 4.38 -28.58 -19.41
N THR A 106 4.20 -27.37 -18.88
CA THR A 106 3.58 -26.27 -19.63
C THR A 106 4.55 -25.65 -20.65
N PHE A 107 5.85 -25.54 -20.32
CA PHE A 107 6.87 -24.91 -21.17
C PHE A 107 8.06 -25.82 -21.47
N PRO A 108 7.86 -26.94 -22.19
CA PRO A 108 8.91 -27.94 -22.38
C PRO A 108 10.09 -27.44 -23.25
N SER A 109 9.85 -26.59 -24.23
CA SER A 109 10.91 -25.98 -25.06
C SER A 109 11.78 -25.03 -24.24
N ALA A 110 11.16 -24.08 -23.54
CA ALA A 110 11.88 -23.11 -22.70
C ALA A 110 12.69 -23.81 -21.61
N THR A 111 12.12 -24.82 -20.95
CA THR A 111 12.81 -25.56 -19.87
C THR A 111 13.98 -26.38 -20.36
N SER A 112 13.95 -26.90 -21.60
CA SER A 112 15.08 -27.59 -22.22
C SER A 112 16.22 -26.63 -22.56
N GLU A 113 15.93 -25.45 -23.10
CA GLU A 113 16.90 -24.40 -23.40
C GLU A 113 17.59 -23.86 -22.15
N LEU A 114 16.84 -23.74 -21.04
CA LEU A 114 17.33 -23.26 -19.76
C LEU A 114 18.15 -24.29 -18.97
N ARG A 115 18.23 -25.54 -19.46
CA ARG A 115 18.99 -26.63 -18.82
C ARG A 115 18.69 -26.78 -17.33
N LEU A 116 17.41 -26.79 -16.96
CA LEU A 116 16.99 -26.87 -15.56
C LEU A 116 17.48 -28.14 -14.84
N SER A 117 17.98 -29.12 -15.57
CA SER A 117 18.61 -30.33 -15.00
C SER A 117 20.01 -30.09 -14.43
N GLU A 118 20.68 -28.97 -14.77
CA GLU A 118 22.05 -28.65 -14.31
C GLU A 118 22.06 -28.15 -12.87
N GLY A 119 22.23 -29.06 -11.92
CA GLY A 119 22.21 -28.76 -10.49
C GLY A 119 23.29 -27.79 -9.98
N THR A 120 24.42 -27.68 -10.65
CA THR A 120 25.50 -26.77 -10.26
C THR A 120 25.13 -25.30 -10.43
N THR A 121 24.44 -24.96 -11.51
CA THR A 121 24.01 -23.60 -11.81
C THR A 121 22.80 -23.19 -10.99
N TRP A 122 21.77 -24.03 -10.95
CA TRP A 122 20.49 -23.75 -10.31
C TRP A 122 20.52 -23.94 -8.79
N GLY A 123 21.36 -24.84 -8.27
CA GLY A 123 21.50 -25.07 -6.82
C GLY A 123 22.02 -23.85 -6.07
N GLY A 124 22.99 -23.11 -6.63
CA GLY A 124 23.46 -21.85 -6.03
C GLY A 124 22.41 -20.72 -6.10
N TRP A 125 21.61 -20.70 -7.14
CA TRP A 125 20.57 -19.70 -7.30
C TRP A 125 19.41 -19.89 -6.31
N ILE A 126 19.00 -21.13 -6.06
CA ILE A 126 17.85 -21.41 -5.18
C ILE A 126 18.06 -20.87 -3.76
N ASP A 127 19.30 -20.81 -3.29
CA ASP A 127 19.65 -20.31 -1.96
C ASP A 127 19.99 -18.81 -1.95
N SER A 128 20.02 -18.16 -3.11
CA SER A 128 20.36 -16.73 -3.20
C SER A 128 19.34 -15.85 -2.47
N PRO A 129 19.79 -14.88 -1.65
CA PRO A 129 18.90 -13.91 -1.01
C PRO A 129 18.28 -12.91 -2.01
N VAL A 130 18.82 -12.80 -3.22
CA VAL A 130 18.39 -11.90 -4.30
C VAL A 130 18.10 -12.68 -5.59
N ALA A 131 17.48 -13.83 -5.46
CA ALA A 131 17.23 -14.76 -6.57
C ALA A 131 16.53 -14.10 -7.77
N GLU A 132 15.67 -13.11 -7.54
CA GLU A 132 14.97 -12.35 -8.58
C GLU A 132 15.87 -11.53 -9.51
N THR A 133 17.05 -11.14 -9.07
CA THR A 133 17.99 -10.33 -9.88
C THR A 133 19.07 -11.13 -10.57
N CYS A 134 19.25 -12.39 -10.17
CA CYS A 134 20.32 -13.26 -10.65
C CYS A 134 19.82 -14.59 -11.22
N VAL A 135 18.65 -14.58 -11.86
CA VAL A 135 18.11 -15.79 -12.51
C VAL A 135 19.12 -16.28 -13.55
N PRO A 136 19.62 -17.53 -13.47
CA PRO A 136 20.64 -18.03 -14.39
C PRO A 136 20.06 -18.42 -15.76
N ALA A 137 19.26 -17.55 -16.32
CA ALA A 137 18.56 -17.69 -17.59
C ALA A 137 18.57 -16.37 -18.37
N PRO A 138 19.73 -15.84 -18.76
CA PRO A 138 19.83 -14.55 -19.45
C PRO A 138 19.20 -14.56 -20.85
N SER A 139 19.05 -15.73 -21.46
CA SER A 139 18.38 -15.90 -22.75
C SER A 139 16.85 -16.00 -22.66
N ALA A 140 16.30 -16.21 -21.47
CA ALA A 140 14.86 -16.24 -21.27
C ALA A 140 14.31 -14.81 -21.23
N GLY A 141 13.12 -14.62 -21.82
CA GLY A 141 12.39 -13.37 -21.70
C GLY A 141 12.11 -13.01 -20.24
N ALA A 142 11.95 -11.73 -19.96
CA ALA A 142 11.79 -11.22 -18.59
C ALA A 142 10.58 -11.86 -17.88
N PHE A 143 9.50 -12.14 -18.61
CA PHE A 143 8.32 -12.78 -18.03
C PHE A 143 8.57 -14.27 -17.70
N MET A 144 9.32 -15.00 -18.51
CA MET A 144 9.71 -16.39 -18.21
C MET A 144 10.59 -16.44 -16.95
N GLN A 145 11.49 -15.49 -16.76
CA GLN A 145 12.27 -15.37 -15.51
C GLN A 145 11.36 -15.15 -14.30
N LEU A 146 10.29 -14.36 -14.44
CA LEU A 146 9.28 -14.17 -13.41
C LEU A 146 8.54 -15.49 -13.08
N LEU A 147 8.18 -16.29 -14.09
CA LEU A 147 7.54 -17.60 -13.90
C LEU A 147 8.45 -18.59 -13.19
N LEU A 148 9.75 -18.57 -13.49
CA LEU A 148 10.75 -19.39 -12.79
C LEU A 148 10.81 -19.02 -11.29
N VAL A 149 10.81 -17.72 -10.98
CA VAL A 149 10.76 -17.25 -9.58
C VAL A 149 9.44 -17.65 -8.92
N GLN A 150 8.32 -17.52 -9.62
CA GLN A 150 7.01 -17.93 -9.11
C GLN A 150 6.96 -19.41 -8.73
N ALA A 151 7.51 -20.28 -9.58
CA ALA A 151 7.49 -21.72 -9.39
C ALA A 151 8.47 -22.18 -8.30
N LEU A 152 9.69 -21.63 -8.27
CA LEU A 152 10.80 -22.16 -7.47
C LEU A 152 11.11 -21.32 -6.23
N ARG A 153 10.86 -20.01 -6.25
CA ARG A 153 11.14 -19.06 -5.17
C ARG A 153 9.95 -18.12 -4.92
N PRO A 154 8.78 -18.66 -4.54
CA PRO A 154 7.57 -17.85 -4.31
C PRO A 154 7.76 -16.79 -3.20
N ASP A 155 8.74 -16.95 -2.33
CA ASP A 155 9.15 -15.97 -1.32
C ASP A 155 9.80 -14.71 -1.92
N ARG A 156 10.31 -14.78 -3.17
CA ARG A 156 10.93 -13.66 -3.91
C ARG A 156 10.04 -13.09 -5.01
N LEU A 157 8.85 -13.65 -5.20
CA LEU A 157 7.97 -13.29 -6.30
C LEU A 157 7.53 -11.83 -6.27
N GLN A 158 7.25 -11.27 -5.08
CA GLN A 158 6.89 -9.85 -4.95
C GLN A 158 8.00 -8.93 -5.49
N SER A 159 9.25 -9.22 -5.12
CA SER A 159 10.41 -8.45 -5.60
C SER A 159 10.67 -8.68 -7.08
N ALA A 160 10.41 -9.89 -7.59
CA ALA A 160 10.53 -10.19 -9.02
C ALA A 160 9.48 -9.42 -9.86
N MET A 161 8.22 -9.35 -9.39
CA MET A 161 7.18 -8.55 -10.02
C MET A 161 7.55 -7.06 -10.05
N ASP A 162 8.05 -6.51 -8.94
CA ASP A 162 8.50 -5.11 -8.88
C ASP A 162 9.63 -4.86 -9.89
N SER A 163 10.63 -5.74 -9.94
CA SER A 163 11.74 -5.64 -10.89
C SER A 163 11.28 -5.74 -12.35
N PHE A 164 10.34 -6.65 -12.64
CA PHE A 164 9.73 -6.79 -13.95
C PHE A 164 9.01 -5.50 -14.38
N VAL A 165 8.14 -4.96 -13.53
CA VAL A 165 7.39 -3.72 -13.84
C VAL A 165 8.35 -2.56 -14.05
N ARG A 166 9.37 -2.40 -13.22
CA ARG A 166 10.38 -1.33 -13.37
C ARG A 166 11.15 -1.46 -14.68
N ALA A 167 11.54 -2.66 -15.05
CA ALA A 167 12.24 -2.91 -16.31
C ALA A 167 11.37 -2.59 -17.53
N GLN A 168 10.10 -3.02 -17.53
CA GLN A 168 9.17 -2.78 -18.64
C GLN A 168 8.84 -1.29 -18.82
N LEU A 169 8.73 -0.54 -17.71
CA LEU A 169 8.41 0.89 -17.76
C LEU A 169 9.64 1.80 -17.85
N GLY A 170 10.85 1.27 -17.65
CA GLY A 170 12.06 2.05 -17.58
C GLY A 170 12.06 3.06 -16.42
N VAL A 171 11.52 2.67 -15.24
CA VAL A 171 11.45 3.50 -14.04
C VAL A 171 12.31 2.91 -12.92
N GLU A 172 12.86 3.78 -12.09
CA GLU A 172 13.66 3.34 -10.93
C GLU A 172 12.79 2.79 -9.79
N SER A 173 11.56 3.29 -9.67
CA SER A 173 10.61 2.91 -8.63
C SER A 173 9.18 2.93 -9.15
N ILE A 174 8.35 1.99 -8.74
CA ILE A 174 6.90 2.00 -9.00
C ILE A 174 6.14 2.95 -8.05
N ALA A 175 6.79 3.37 -6.94
CA ALA A 175 6.22 4.35 -6.04
C ALA A 175 6.24 5.74 -6.70
N PRO A 176 5.13 6.51 -6.64
CA PRO A 176 5.14 7.88 -7.08
C PRO A 176 6.14 8.69 -6.23
N PRO A 177 6.63 9.82 -6.76
CA PRO A 177 7.43 10.74 -5.98
C PRO A 177 6.65 11.18 -4.72
N ALA A 178 7.38 11.55 -3.66
CA ALA A 178 6.77 12.03 -2.43
C ALA A 178 5.78 13.17 -2.72
N LEU A 179 4.65 13.15 -2.01
CA LEU A 179 3.62 14.17 -2.13
C LEU A 179 4.23 15.55 -1.84
N SER A 180 4.08 16.45 -2.78
CA SER A 180 4.45 17.86 -2.62
C SER A 180 3.21 18.72 -2.83
N LEU A 181 2.65 19.25 -1.76
CA LEU A 181 1.48 20.10 -1.80
C LEU A 181 1.65 21.33 -2.72
N PRO A 182 2.81 22.04 -2.73
CA PRO A 182 3.04 23.11 -3.69
C PRO A 182 2.83 22.67 -5.14
N ARG A 183 3.42 21.55 -5.55
CA ARG A 183 3.25 21.01 -6.91
C ARG A 183 1.81 20.63 -7.23
N VAL A 184 1.09 20.07 -6.26
CA VAL A 184 -0.32 19.73 -6.42
C VAL A 184 -1.16 20.99 -6.65
N CYS A 185 -0.91 22.05 -5.88
CA CYS A 185 -1.59 23.33 -6.02
C CYS A 185 -1.26 24.02 -7.35
N ASP A 186 -0.04 23.87 -7.87
CA ASP A 186 0.36 24.37 -9.19
C ASP A 186 -0.28 23.60 -10.35
N GLU A 187 -0.52 22.29 -10.16
CA GLU A 187 -1.19 21.43 -11.14
C GLU A 187 -2.72 21.61 -11.16
N ALA A 188 -3.31 22.01 -10.04
CA ALA A 188 -4.75 22.24 -9.90
C ALA A 188 -5.08 23.70 -10.26
N ASP A 189 -6.14 23.88 -11.01
CA ASP A 189 -6.73 25.19 -11.29
C ASP A 189 -7.99 25.43 -10.43
N ALA A 190 -8.59 26.62 -10.57
CA ALA A 190 -9.78 26.98 -9.82
C ALA A 190 -11.02 26.13 -10.18
N ALA A 191 -11.02 25.43 -11.30
CA ALA A 191 -12.12 24.59 -11.77
C ALA A 191 -11.92 23.10 -11.46
N THR A 192 -10.68 22.69 -11.10
CA THR A 192 -10.32 21.29 -10.87
C THR A 192 -10.12 21.03 -9.37
N PRO A 193 -11.08 20.39 -8.68
CA PRO A 193 -10.91 20.02 -7.28
C PRO A 193 -9.75 19.05 -7.08
N VAL A 194 -9.05 19.17 -5.96
CA VAL A 194 -8.06 18.18 -5.52
C VAL A 194 -8.74 17.21 -4.55
N LEU A 195 -8.83 15.94 -4.93
CA LEU A 195 -9.43 14.90 -4.11
C LEU A 195 -8.35 14.04 -3.45
N PHE A 196 -8.22 14.17 -2.13
CA PHE A 196 -7.40 13.28 -1.31
C PHE A 196 -8.23 12.05 -0.93
N ILE A 197 -7.79 10.88 -1.41
CA ILE A 197 -8.35 9.59 -1.00
C ILE A 197 -7.51 9.12 0.17
N VAL A 198 -8.08 9.19 1.38
CA VAL A 198 -7.36 8.96 2.62
C VAL A 198 -7.56 7.54 3.14
N THR A 199 -6.54 6.96 3.74
CA THR A 199 -6.72 5.77 4.58
C THR A 199 -7.27 6.20 5.94
N PRO A 200 -8.05 5.33 6.61
CA PRO A 200 -8.49 5.58 7.97
C PRO A 200 -7.34 6.03 8.87
N GLY A 201 -7.56 7.08 9.66
CA GLY A 201 -6.55 7.66 10.53
C GLY A 201 -5.52 8.59 9.86
N SER A 202 -5.55 8.76 8.54
CA SER A 202 -4.70 9.72 7.82
C SER A 202 -5.51 10.98 7.46
N ASP A 203 -5.01 12.15 7.85
CA ASP A 203 -5.69 13.44 7.58
C ASP A 203 -4.65 14.46 7.04
N PRO A 204 -4.80 14.94 5.80
CA PRO A 204 -3.90 15.95 5.20
C PRO A 204 -4.18 17.38 5.67
N SER A 205 -5.21 17.61 6.50
CA SER A 205 -5.73 18.95 6.80
C SER A 205 -4.70 19.87 7.42
N GLN A 206 -3.89 19.37 8.34
CA GLN A 206 -2.86 20.18 9.00
C GLN A 206 -1.76 20.60 8.00
N GLU A 207 -1.30 19.69 7.15
CA GLU A 207 -0.30 20.00 6.12
C GLU A 207 -0.85 21.00 5.09
N LEU A 208 -2.14 20.87 4.75
CA LEU A 208 -2.84 21.81 3.88
C LEU A 208 -2.96 23.20 4.51
N GLU A 209 -3.32 23.28 5.80
CA GLU A 209 -3.42 24.54 6.53
C GLU A 209 -2.08 25.27 6.59
N GLU A 210 -1.02 24.55 6.98
CA GLU A 210 0.34 25.10 7.03
C GLU A 210 0.84 25.57 5.66
N HIS A 211 0.48 24.84 4.60
CA HIS A 211 0.82 25.23 3.24
C HIS A 211 0.01 26.45 2.78
N ALA A 212 -1.30 26.48 3.05
CA ALA A 212 -2.18 27.59 2.73
C ALA A 212 -1.76 28.89 3.44
N GLU A 213 -1.41 28.84 4.72
CA GLU A 213 -0.88 30.01 5.44
C GLU A 213 0.35 30.63 4.78
N LYS A 214 1.22 29.79 4.20
CA LYS A 214 2.42 30.25 3.48
C LYS A 214 2.10 30.77 2.08
N ALA A 215 1.13 30.17 1.40
CA ALA A 215 0.81 30.48 -0.02
C ALA A 215 -0.11 31.69 -0.15
N ILE A 216 -1.19 31.77 0.64
CA ILE A 216 -2.25 32.78 0.50
C ILE A 216 -2.42 33.65 1.75
N GLY A 217 -1.72 33.34 2.85
CA GLY A 217 -1.77 34.08 4.10
C GLY A 217 -2.79 33.56 5.11
N ARG A 218 -2.62 33.99 6.36
CA ARG A 218 -3.47 33.58 7.47
C ARG A 218 -4.92 34.02 7.28
N GLY A 219 -5.86 33.11 7.64
CA GLY A 219 -7.30 33.40 7.62
C GLY A 219 -7.98 33.27 6.25
N ARG A 220 -7.26 32.87 5.21
CA ARG A 220 -7.78 32.63 3.86
C ARG A 220 -7.96 31.14 3.53
N TYR A 221 -7.75 30.28 4.50
CA TYR A 221 -8.01 28.84 4.41
C TYR A 221 -9.17 28.46 5.33
N HIS A 222 -10.18 27.82 4.75
CA HIS A 222 -11.38 27.38 5.44
C HIS A 222 -11.48 25.86 5.36
N GLN A 223 -11.87 25.23 6.47
CA GLN A 223 -12.11 23.78 6.50
C GLN A 223 -13.44 23.47 7.15
N LEU A 224 -14.15 22.51 6.58
CA LEU A 224 -15.43 22.04 7.11
C LEU A 224 -15.47 20.51 7.07
N ALA A 225 -15.70 19.89 8.24
CA ALA A 225 -15.92 18.46 8.32
C ALA A 225 -17.39 18.16 7.98
N MET A 226 -17.60 17.37 6.93
CA MET A 226 -18.95 17.02 6.49
C MET A 226 -19.59 16.02 7.44
N GLY A 227 -20.86 16.26 7.72
CA GLY A 227 -21.70 15.44 8.59
C GLY A 227 -23.16 15.84 8.41
N GLN A 228 -24.02 15.36 9.30
CA GLN A 228 -25.45 15.72 9.24
C GLN A 228 -25.63 17.23 9.47
N GLY A 229 -26.39 17.89 8.56
CA GLY A 229 -26.75 19.29 8.67
C GLY A 229 -25.67 20.29 8.19
N GLN A 230 -24.53 19.84 7.67
CA GLN A 230 -23.45 20.74 7.20
C GLN A 230 -23.55 21.10 5.71
N ALA A 231 -24.51 20.54 4.98
CA ALA A 231 -24.64 20.73 3.53
C ALA A 231 -24.82 22.20 3.11
N ASP A 232 -25.69 22.94 3.80
CA ASP A 232 -25.99 24.33 3.48
C ASP A 232 -24.78 25.25 3.80
N GLU A 233 -24.08 24.99 4.91
CA GLU A 233 -22.87 25.72 5.27
C GLU A 233 -21.72 25.44 4.28
N ALA A 234 -21.58 24.20 3.84
CA ALA A 234 -20.62 23.84 2.80
C ALA A 234 -20.85 24.61 1.48
N MET A 235 -22.13 24.72 1.06
CA MET A 235 -22.49 25.47 -0.13
C MET A 235 -22.26 26.96 0.02
N ARG A 236 -22.54 27.53 1.19
CA ARG A 236 -22.28 28.93 1.49
C ARG A 236 -20.78 29.24 1.42
N LEU A 237 -19.97 28.43 2.11
CA LEU A 237 -18.50 28.57 2.10
C LEU A 237 -17.91 28.38 0.70
N LEU A 238 -18.41 27.40 -0.07
CA LEU A 238 -17.98 27.17 -1.44
C LEU A 238 -18.16 28.42 -2.31
N THR A 239 -19.35 29.02 -2.24
CA THR A 239 -19.68 30.22 -3.01
C THR A 239 -18.84 31.43 -2.57
N GLU A 240 -18.66 31.60 -1.26
CA GLU A 240 -17.88 32.69 -0.68
C GLU A 240 -16.39 32.58 -1.05
N CYS A 241 -15.76 31.44 -0.78
CA CYS A 241 -14.35 31.20 -1.08
C CYS A 241 -14.05 31.29 -2.59
N ALA A 242 -14.96 30.77 -3.42
CA ALA A 242 -14.82 30.90 -4.87
C ALA A 242 -14.82 32.35 -5.34
N ARG A 243 -15.60 33.22 -4.69
CA ARG A 243 -15.65 34.66 -5.02
C ARG A 243 -14.42 35.42 -4.51
N THR A 244 -13.91 35.08 -3.32
CA THR A 244 -12.77 35.78 -2.66
C THR A 244 -11.41 35.26 -3.12
N GLY A 245 -11.34 34.06 -3.72
CA GLY A 245 -10.09 33.37 -4.04
C GLY A 245 -9.46 32.67 -2.86
N ASP A 246 -10.23 32.40 -1.80
CA ASP A 246 -9.75 31.66 -0.63
C ASP A 246 -9.76 30.16 -0.87
N TRP A 247 -9.04 29.41 -0.08
CA TRP A 247 -8.98 27.96 -0.19
C TRP A 247 -9.99 27.30 0.73
N LEU A 248 -10.71 26.29 0.21
CA LEU A 248 -11.72 25.54 0.95
C LEU A 248 -11.35 24.05 0.99
N CYS A 249 -11.40 23.44 2.16
CA CYS A 249 -11.26 22.00 2.37
C CYS A 249 -12.56 21.40 2.93
N LEU A 250 -13.23 20.56 2.16
CA LEU A 250 -14.40 19.78 2.60
C LEU A 250 -13.95 18.36 2.98
N LYS A 251 -14.12 18.00 4.26
CA LYS A 251 -13.58 16.78 4.84
C LYS A 251 -14.64 15.70 4.99
N ASN A 252 -14.18 14.44 4.90
CA ASN A 252 -15.00 13.24 5.18
C ASN A 252 -16.24 13.10 4.28
N LEU A 253 -16.06 13.32 2.99
CA LEU A 253 -17.15 13.28 2.01
C LEU A 253 -17.83 11.91 1.91
N HIS A 254 -17.15 10.82 2.30
CA HIS A 254 -17.73 9.47 2.37
C HIS A 254 -18.93 9.38 3.33
N LEU A 255 -19.07 10.30 4.29
CA LEU A 255 -20.21 10.34 5.22
C LEU A 255 -21.48 10.93 4.61
N VAL A 256 -21.35 11.69 3.51
CA VAL A 256 -22.46 12.44 2.88
C VAL A 256 -22.63 12.14 1.39
N VAL A 257 -22.38 10.89 0.99
CA VAL A 257 -22.36 10.48 -0.43
C VAL A 257 -23.64 10.86 -1.20
N ALA A 258 -24.80 10.83 -0.54
CA ALA A 258 -26.08 11.20 -1.14
C ALA A 258 -26.15 12.69 -1.54
N TRP A 259 -25.36 13.57 -0.93
CA TRP A 259 -25.28 15.00 -1.23
C TRP A 259 -24.27 15.34 -2.34
N LEU A 260 -23.29 14.48 -2.60
CA LEU A 260 -22.21 14.74 -3.55
C LEU A 260 -22.67 15.11 -4.97
N PRO A 261 -23.78 14.56 -5.53
CA PRO A 261 -24.31 15.00 -6.81
C PRO A 261 -24.74 16.48 -6.85
N THR A 262 -25.14 17.03 -5.69
CA THR A 262 -25.46 18.46 -5.55
C THR A 262 -24.17 19.29 -5.58
N LEU A 263 -23.16 18.90 -4.82
CA LEU A 263 -21.83 19.52 -4.83
C LEU A 263 -21.22 19.52 -6.24
N GLU A 264 -21.31 18.41 -6.94
CA GLU A 264 -20.81 18.29 -8.32
C GLU A 264 -21.44 19.31 -9.27
N LYS A 265 -22.77 19.44 -9.25
CA LYS A 265 -23.48 20.41 -10.08
C LYS A 265 -23.03 21.84 -9.81
N GLU A 266 -22.86 22.19 -8.55
CA GLU A 266 -22.40 23.53 -8.17
C GLU A 266 -20.97 23.81 -8.63
N ILE A 267 -20.06 22.84 -8.48
CA ILE A 267 -18.68 22.98 -8.99
C ILE A 267 -18.66 23.28 -10.50
N TYR A 268 -19.52 22.63 -11.28
CA TYR A 268 -19.59 22.86 -12.73
C TYR A 268 -20.13 24.24 -13.12
N VAL A 269 -21.00 24.81 -12.31
CA VAL A 269 -21.62 26.13 -12.57
C VAL A 269 -20.77 27.26 -11.98
N LEU A 270 -19.90 26.98 -11.04
CA LEU A 270 -19.14 27.92 -10.25
C LEU A 270 -18.17 28.73 -11.13
N LYS A 271 -18.26 30.05 -11.03
CA LYS A 271 -17.27 30.98 -11.62
C LYS A 271 -16.31 31.37 -10.50
N ALA A 272 -15.25 30.63 -10.36
CA ALA A 272 -14.29 30.83 -9.29
C ALA A 272 -13.19 31.85 -9.68
N HIS A 273 -12.68 32.56 -8.67
CA HIS A 273 -11.47 33.37 -8.79
C HIS A 273 -10.27 32.48 -9.12
N GLU A 274 -9.29 32.97 -9.88
CA GLU A 274 -8.14 32.18 -10.33
C GLU A 274 -7.29 31.58 -9.17
N ASP A 275 -7.25 32.27 -8.03
CA ASP A 275 -6.53 31.81 -6.82
C ASP A 275 -7.32 30.77 -6.00
N PHE A 276 -8.61 30.59 -6.27
CA PHE A 276 -9.43 29.63 -5.53
C PHE A 276 -8.92 28.20 -5.69
N ARG A 277 -8.88 27.46 -4.60
CA ARG A 277 -8.59 26.00 -4.63
C ARG A 277 -9.58 25.26 -3.76
N LEU A 278 -10.14 24.18 -4.31
CA LEU A 278 -11.05 23.28 -3.60
C LEU A 278 -10.36 21.96 -3.30
N PHE A 279 -10.22 21.66 -2.03
CA PHE A 279 -9.69 20.39 -1.52
C PHE A 279 -10.84 19.56 -0.97
N LEU A 280 -10.86 18.28 -1.34
CA LEU A 280 -11.85 17.31 -0.93
C LEU A 280 -11.12 16.15 -0.25
N THR A 281 -11.59 15.68 0.91
CA THR A 281 -11.07 14.45 1.50
C THR A 281 -12.17 13.41 1.65
N SER A 282 -11.85 12.16 1.29
CA SER A 282 -12.78 11.04 1.39
C SER A 282 -12.03 9.74 1.63
N GLU A 283 -12.60 8.86 2.43
CA GLU A 283 -12.21 7.45 2.40
C GLU A 283 -12.80 6.78 1.15
N PRO A 284 -12.23 5.63 0.71
CA PRO A 284 -12.78 4.86 -0.40
C PRO A 284 -14.24 4.47 -0.12
N HIS A 285 -15.14 4.77 -1.05
CA HIS A 285 -16.54 4.44 -0.91
C HIS A 285 -17.15 3.99 -2.25
N ALA A 286 -17.80 2.82 -2.26
CA ALA A 286 -18.32 2.18 -3.49
C ALA A 286 -19.33 3.02 -4.26
N LYS A 287 -20.07 3.91 -3.58
CA LYS A 287 -21.09 4.78 -4.18
C LYS A 287 -20.61 6.21 -4.39
N PHE A 288 -19.32 6.47 -4.34
CA PHE A 288 -18.79 7.81 -4.63
C PHE A 288 -19.06 8.18 -6.11
N PRO A 289 -19.53 9.40 -6.44
CA PRO A 289 -19.88 9.79 -7.81
C PRO A 289 -18.66 9.70 -8.75
N SER A 290 -18.78 8.90 -9.82
CA SER A 290 -17.71 8.70 -10.79
C SER A 290 -17.31 9.99 -11.52
N THR A 291 -18.27 10.84 -11.83
CA THR A 291 -18.05 12.13 -12.49
C THR A 291 -17.23 13.09 -11.64
N LEU A 292 -17.52 13.20 -10.34
CA LEU A 292 -16.71 13.99 -9.42
C LEU A 292 -15.31 13.40 -9.26
N LEU A 293 -15.23 12.06 -9.22
CA LEU A 293 -13.95 11.35 -9.17
C LEU A 293 -13.10 11.61 -10.43
N GLU A 294 -13.71 11.57 -11.62
CA GLU A 294 -13.00 11.78 -12.88
C GLU A 294 -12.65 13.27 -13.12
N GLY A 295 -13.49 14.17 -12.62
CA GLY A 295 -13.27 15.62 -12.72
C GLY A 295 -12.23 16.17 -11.74
N SER A 296 -11.79 15.37 -10.76
CA SER A 296 -10.86 15.80 -9.72
C SER A 296 -9.43 15.32 -9.96
N LEU A 297 -8.45 16.09 -9.49
CA LEU A 297 -7.07 15.64 -9.36
C LEU A 297 -6.98 14.69 -8.16
N LYS A 298 -6.89 13.39 -8.44
CA LYS A 298 -6.90 12.33 -7.41
C LYS A 298 -5.53 12.06 -6.85
N ILE A 299 -5.43 12.01 -5.53
CA ILE A 299 -4.19 11.71 -4.82
C ILE A 299 -4.52 10.83 -3.62
N THR A 300 -3.89 9.69 -3.50
CA THR A 300 -3.97 8.90 -2.26
C THR A 300 -3.11 9.53 -1.19
N TYR A 301 -3.66 9.61 0.01
CA TYR A 301 -2.97 10.10 1.19
C TYR A 301 -2.97 9.02 2.25
N GLU A 302 -1.81 8.48 2.52
CA GLU A 302 -1.58 7.41 3.49
C GLU A 302 -0.30 7.68 4.28
N ALA A 303 -0.20 7.11 5.48
CA ALA A 303 1.03 7.19 6.24
C ALA A 303 2.19 6.63 5.38
N PRO A 304 3.34 7.32 5.32
CA PRO A 304 4.47 6.84 4.53
C PRO A 304 4.88 5.45 5.01
N PRO A 305 5.03 4.47 4.09
CA PRO A 305 5.42 3.12 4.48
C PRO A 305 6.87 3.09 4.94
N GLY A 306 7.13 2.33 5.99
CA GLY A 306 8.46 2.11 6.51
C GLY A 306 8.79 2.90 7.78
N LEU A 307 9.47 2.23 8.70
CA LEU A 307 9.86 2.78 10.00
C LEU A 307 10.62 4.10 9.89
N LYS A 308 11.64 4.13 9.02
CA LYS A 308 12.47 5.32 8.80
C LYS A 308 11.64 6.53 8.37
N ARG A 309 10.75 6.34 7.41
CA ARG A 309 9.92 7.43 6.87
C ARG A 309 8.90 7.93 7.88
N ASN A 310 8.29 7.02 8.64
CA ASN A 310 7.34 7.38 9.69
C ASN A 310 7.99 8.22 10.80
N VAL A 311 9.17 7.80 11.28
CA VAL A 311 9.90 8.58 12.29
C VAL A 311 10.40 9.90 11.71
N SER A 312 10.89 9.91 10.47
CA SER A 312 11.33 11.14 9.79
C SER A 312 10.19 12.15 9.67
N ARG A 313 9.00 11.72 9.25
CA ARG A 313 7.80 12.57 9.19
C ARG A 313 7.46 13.20 10.55
N THR A 314 7.56 12.41 11.61
CA THR A 314 7.34 12.94 12.97
C THR A 314 8.36 14.03 13.33
N TYR A 315 9.63 13.82 12.97
CA TYR A 315 10.70 14.79 13.23
C TYR A 315 10.66 16.02 12.29
N GLU A 316 10.03 15.91 11.12
CA GLU A 316 9.73 17.06 10.26
C GLU A 316 8.59 17.91 10.84
N ALA A 317 7.59 17.28 11.47
CA ALA A 317 6.49 17.97 12.14
C ALA A 317 6.92 18.61 13.48
N TRP A 318 7.87 18.01 14.19
CA TRP A 318 8.40 18.57 15.45
C TRP A 318 9.51 19.58 15.18
N SER A 319 9.29 20.84 15.60
CA SER A 319 10.29 21.89 15.39
C SER A 319 11.57 21.61 16.21
N PRO A 320 12.74 22.09 15.74
CA PRO A 320 13.98 22.01 16.51
C PRO A 320 13.86 22.61 17.92
N GLN A 321 13.08 23.70 18.06
CA GLN A 321 12.80 24.34 19.35
C GLN A 321 12.04 23.38 20.28
N TYR A 322 11.00 22.71 19.77
CA TYR A 322 10.21 21.75 20.55
C TYR A 322 11.05 20.61 21.13
N ILE A 323 12.01 20.09 20.34
CA ILE A 323 12.91 19.02 20.82
C ILE A 323 13.95 19.56 21.82
N SER A 324 14.46 20.80 21.60
CA SER A 324 15.49 21.40 22.45
C SER A 324 14.97 21.92 23.80
N GLU A 325 13.66 22.07 23.96
CA GLU A 325 13.05 22.41 25.22
C GLU A 325 13.25 21.30 26.27
N GLY A 326 13.66 21.68 27.49
CA GLY A 326 13.76 20.78 28.63
C GLY A 326 15.05 19.93 28.66
N SER A 327 14.93 18.74 29.24
CA SER A 327 16.07 17.87 29.53
C SER A 327 16.47 16.95 28.37
N PRO A 328 17.74 16.49 28.30
CA PRO A 328 18.14 15.45 27.36
C PRO A 328 17.33 14.14 27.50
N LEU A 329 16.83 13.85 28.68
CA LEU A 329 15.95 12.72 28.94
C LEU A 329 14.61 12.87 28.20
N ARG A 330 14.01 14.06 28.23
CA ARG A 330 12.79 14.36 27.50
C ARG A 330 12.99 14.18 25.99
N ALA A 331 14.09 14.70 25.44
CA ALA A 331 14.40 14.53 24.01
C ALA A 331 14.56 13.05 23.61
N LYS A 332 15.21 12.23 24.44
CA LYS A 332 15.28 10.77 24.25
C LYS A 332 13.91 10.12 24.30
N LEU A 333 13.08 10.47 25.26
CA LEU A 333 11.74 9.88 25.40
C LEU A 333 10.82 10.26 24.24
N LEU A 334 10.90 11.47 23.72
CA LEU A 334 10.19 11.88 22.52
C LEU A 334 10.65 11.07 21.29
N PHE A 335 11.96 10.84 21.13
CA PHE A 335 12.45 9.98 20.07
C PHE A 335 11.95 8.53 20.20
N LEU A 336 12.00 7.99 21.41
CA LEU A 336 11.50 6.64 21.70
C LEU A 336 9.99 6.53 21.45
N LEU A 337 9.23 7.60 21.73
CA LEU A 337 7.81 7.64 21.42
C LEU A 337 7.56 7.64 19.90
N ALA A 338 8.28 8.46 19.15
CA ALA A 338 8.17 8.47 17.68
C ALA A 338 8.56 7.13 17.08
N TRP A 339 9.61 6.49 17.60
CA TRP A 339 10.03 5.16 17.21
C TRP A 339 8.98 4.10 17.56
N PHE A 340 8.50 4.08 18.78
CA PHE A 340 7.46 3.16 19.23
C PHE A 340 6.19 3.31 18.38
N HIS A 341 5.75 4.54 18.15
CA HIS A 341 4.57 4.82 17.31
C HIS A 341 4.75 4.26 15.88
N ALA A 342 5.91 4.47 15.28
CA ALA A 342 6.22 3.92 13.96
C ALA A 342 6.28 2.39 13.97
N VAL A 343 6.83 1.76 15.03
CA VAL A 343 6.86 0.30 15.19
C VAL A 343 5.44 -0.27 15.26
N VAL A 344 4.56 0.30 16.09
CA VAL A 344 3.18 -0.24 16.24
C VAL A 344 2.36 -0.04 14.98
N GLN A 345 2.59 1.04 14.21
CA GLN A 345 1.98 1.24 12.91
C GLN A 345 2.47 0.23 11.86
N GLU A 346 3.77 0.04 11.74
CA GLU A 346 4.36 -0.85 10.73
C GLU A 346 4.10 -2.33 11.01
N ARG A 347 3.94 -2.73 12.27
CA ARG A 347 3.58 -4.13 12.62
C ARG A 347 2.26 -4.58 12.01
N ARG A 348 1.36 -3.68 11.65
CA ARG A 348 0.12 -4.02 10.96
C ARG A 348 0.34 -4.61 9.55
N ALA A 349 1.51 -4.38 8.96
CA ALA A 349 1.89 -5.01 7.69
C ALA A 349 2.16 -6.52 7.82
N TYR A 350 2.34 -7.02 9.04
CA TYR A 350 2.70 -8.41 9.34
C TYR A 350 1.56 -9.20 10.00
N VAL A 351 0.30 -8.96 9.59
CA VAL A 351 -0.84 -9.74 10.08
C VAL A 351 -0.73 -11.19 9.59
N PRO A 352 -0.99 -12.21 10.43
CA PRO A 352 -1.39 -12.15 11.85
C PRO A 352 -0.23 -12.14 12.85
N GLN A 353 1.03 -12.23 12.40
CA GLN A 353 2.19 -12.39 13.29
C GLN A 353 2.60 -11.08 13.97
N GLY A 354 2.37 -9.95 13.32
CA GLY A 354 2.63 -8.62 13.86
C GLY A 354 1.56 -8.20 14.87
N TRP A 355 0.32 -8.18 14.40
CA TRP A 355 -0.89 -8.00 15.17
C TRP A 355 -1.90 -9.05 14.76
N SER A 356 -2.71 -9.56 15.71
CA SER A 356 -3.74 -10.56 15.37
C SER A 356 -4.88 -9.96 14.54
N LYS A 357 -5.10 -8.64 14.64
CA LYS A 357 -6.09 -7.85 13.90
C LYS A 357 -5.46 -6.59 13.35
N PHE A 358 -6.18 -5.90 12.48
CA PHE A 358 -5.80 -4.57 12.01
C PHE A 358 -6.15 -3.51 13.07
N TYR A 359 -5.16 -2.74 13.51
CA TYR A 359 -5.31 -1.62 14.46
C TYR A 359 -4.83 -0.32 13.82
N GLU A 360 -5.52 0.77 14.13
CA GLU A 360 -5.19 2.10 13.66
C GLU A 360 -4.61 2.93 14.79
N PHE A 361 -3.39 3.40 14.58
CA PHE A 361 -2.70 4.34 15.48
C PHE A 361 -2.49 5.65 14.73
N SER A 362 -3.14 6.71 15.19
CA SER A 362 -3.18 8.01 14.53
C SER A 362 -2.09 8.96 15.05
N PHE A 363 -1.85 10.03 14.30
CA PHE A 363 -0.97 11.11 14.76
C PHE A 363 -1.49 11.79 16.05
N ALA A 364 -2.81 11.78 16.28
CA ALA A 364 -3.39 12.27 17.54
C ALA A 364 -2.94 11.43 18.75
N ASP A 365 -2.80 10.10 18.58
CA ASP A 365 -2.30 9.21 19.63
C ASP A 365 -0.83 9.52 19.96
N LEU A 366 -0.01 9.80 18.93
CA LEU A 366 1.38 10.24 19.10
C LEU A 366 1.46 11.58 19.85
N ARG A 367 0.63 12.55 19.47
CA ARG A 367 0.59 13.87 20.13
C ARG A 367 0.20 13.76 21.59
N SER A 368 -0.86 13.02 21.89
CA SER A 368 -1.26 12.77 23.28
C SER A 368 -0.18 12.04 24.09
N GLY A 369 0.54 11.12 23.45
CA GLY A 369 1.70 10.46 24.07
C GLY A 369 2.85 11.45 24.36
N ALA A 370 3.10 12.39 23.47
CA ALA A 370 4.11 13.43 23.67
C ALA A 370 3.73 14.38 24.82
N ASP A 371 2.45 14.72 24.97
CA ASP A 371 1.96 15.53 26.10
C ASP A 371 2.15 14.82 27.45
N ILE A 372 1.93 13.50 27.50
CA ILE A 372 2.22 12.69 28.70
C ILE A 372 3.71 12.70 29.02
N ILE A 373 4.59 12.57 28.03
CA ILE A 373 6.04 12.63 28.23
C ILE A 373 6.46 14.02 28.73
N ASN A 374 5.89 15.08 28.17
CA ASN A 374 6.16 16.43 28.62
C ASN A 374 5.82 16.60 30.11
N GLN A 375 4.62 16.15 30.52
CA GLN A 375 4.21 16.19 31.93
C GLN A 375 5.09 15.32 32.82
N ALA A 376 5.50 14.13 32.36
CA ALA A 376 6.36 13.25 33.13
C ALA A 376 7.79 13.80 33.32
N CYS A 377 8.24 14.68 32.42
CA CYS A 377 9.56 15.32 32.45
C CYS A 377 9.59 16.73 33.06
N ASP A 378 8.43 17.27 33.44
CA ASP A 378 8.30 18.65 33.96
C ASP A 378 8.90 18.84 35.38
N GLY A 379 9.41 17.79 36.00
CA GLY A 379 10.11 17.79 37.30
C GLY A 379 11.56 17.36 37.16
N SER A 380 12.36 17.67 38.18
CA SER A 380 13.75 17.23 38.26
C SER A 380 13.93 15.76 38.66
N ALA A 381 12.86 14.99 38.81
CA ALA A 381 12.89 13.57 39.16
C ALA A 381 12.86 12.68 37.92
N ASP A 382 13.49 11.50 38.02
CA ASP A 382 13.36 10.47 36.99
C ASP A 382 11.88 10.10 36.81
N PRO A 383 11.44 9.83 35.54
CA PRO A 383 10.04 9.50 35.26
C PRO A 383 9.61 8.22 36.01
N GLN A 384 8.42 8.26 36.57
CA GLN A 384 7.81 7.06 37.15
C GLN A 384 7.38 6.11 36.01
N TRP A 385 8.22 5.14 35.67
CA TRP A 385 7.99 4.21 34.55
C TRP A 385 6.64 3.50 34.62
N SER A 386 6.20 3.06 35.80
CA SER A 386 4.91 2.41 35.98
C SER A 386 3.73 3.32 35.62
N GLN A 387 3.81 4.61 35.95
CA GLN A 387 2.80 5.59 35.61
C GLN A 387 2.82 5.88 34.11
N LEU A 388 4.01 6.09 33.53
CA LEU A 388 4.17 6.34 32.09
C LEU A 388 3.64 5.17 31.26
N HIS A 389 4.01 3.93 31.60
CA HIS A 389 3.49 2.72 30.95
C HIS A 389 1.97 2.63 31.07
N GLY A 390 1.43 2.86 32.29
CA GLY A 390 -0.01 2.78 32.53
C GLY A 390 -0.82 3.78 31.72
N LEU A 391 -0.32 5.02 31.59
CA LEU A 391 -0.99 6.06 30.81
C LEU A 391 -0.91 5.79 29.31
N LEU A 392 0.26 5.44 28.79
CA LEU A 392 0.42 5.10 27.36
C LEU A 392 -0.37 3.85 26.98
N GLU A 393 -0.37 2.81 27.85
CA GLU A 393 -1.11 1.58 27.61
C GLU A 393 -2.61 1.78 27.68
N ARG A 394 -3.12 2.37 28.79
CA ARG A 394 -4.56 2.37 29.06
C ARG A 394 -5.30 3.56 28.47
N ALA A 395 -4.68 4.73 28.45
CA ALA A 395 -5.35 5.95 28.03
C ALA A 395 -5.22 6.22 26.52
N ILE A 396 -4.15 5.75 25.87
CA ILE A 396 -3.90 6.07 24.46
C ILE A 396 -3.90 4.80 23.59
N TYR A 397 -2.80 4.06 23.56
CA TYR A 397 -2.60 2.99 22.57
C TYR A 397 -3.45 1.75 22.84
N GLY A 398 -3.61 1.35 24.09
CA GLY A 398 -4.37 0.15 24.45
C GLY A 398 -5.87 0.29 24.25
N GLY A 399 -6.40 1.54 24.26
CA GLY A 399 -7.78 1.79 23.89
C GLY A 399 -8.13 1.48 22.43
N ARG A 400 -7.10 1.30 21.59
CA ARG A 400 -7.25 0.89 20.17
C ARG A 400 -7.14 -0.61 19.97
N VAL A 401 -6.71 -1.38 20.99
CA VAL A 401 -6.38 -2.79 20.88
C VAL A 401 -7.45 -3.65 21.58
N ASP A 402 -8.16 -4.48 20.82
CA ASP A 402 -9.23 -5.34 21.34
C ASP A 402 -8.75 -6.68 21.88
N SER A 403 -7.66 -7.23 21.30
CA SER A 403 -7.16 -8.55 21.64
C SER A 403 -6.30 -8.51 22.91
N GLY A 404 -6.61 -9.36 23.89
CA GLY A 404 -5.78 -9.50 25.09
C GLY A 404 -4.34 -9.93 24.81
N TYR A 405 -4.10 -10.70 23.75
CA TYR A 405 -2.75 -11.08 23.33
C TYR A 405 -1.97 -9.90 22.76
N ASP A 406 -2.63 -9.07 21.95
CA ASP A 406 -2.01 -7.90 21.36
C ASP A 406 -1.73 -6.80 22.40
N ILE A 407 -2.56 -6.70 23.47
CA ILE A 407 -2.28 -5.83 24.62
C ILE A 407 -0.99 -6.27 25.34
N ILE A 408 -0.74 -7.58 25.48
CA ILE A 408 0.51 -8.07 26.06
C ILE A 408 1.71 -7.67 25.20
N VAL A 409 1.58 -7.78 23.88
CA VAL A 409 2.62 -7.33 22.94
C VAL A 409 2.86 -5.82 23.07
N LEU A 410 1.80 -5.01 23.09
CA LEU A 410 1.87 -3.56 23.28
C LEU A 410 2.60 -3.21 24.58
N ARG A 411 2.22 -3.83 25.70
CA ARG A 411 2.86 -3.65 27.01
C ARG A 411 4.33 -4.02 26.97
N THR A 412 4.70 -5.11 26.31
CA THR A 412 6.09 -5.53 26.18
C THR A 412 6.93 -4.47 25.45
N TYR A 413 6.39 -3.85 24.40
CA TYR A 413 7.06 -2.74 23.71
C TYR A 413 7.20 -1.51 24.59
N LEU A 414 6.15 -1.13 25.33
CA LEU A 414 6.21 0.01 26.25
C LEU A 414 7.29 -0.21 27.31
N GLN A 415 7.39 -1.41 27.89
CA GLN A 415 8.43 -1.76 28.86
C GLN A 415 9.82 -1.77 28.23
N GLN A 416 9.95 -2.22 27.00
CA GLN A 416 11.22 -2.26 26.28
C GLN A 416 11.75 -0.87 25.94
N PHE A 417 10.89 0.01 25.39
CA PHE A 417 11.32 1.33 24.93
C PHE A 417 11.41 2.35 26.06
N PHE A 418 10.48 2.37 26.97
CA PHE A 418 10.44 3.34 28.08
C PHE A 418 11.04 2.72 29.34
N SER A 419 12.37 2.65 29.39
CA SER A 419 13.12 2.03 30.50
C SER A 419 14.45 2.75 30.74
N ASN A 420 15.03 2.54 31.92
CA ASN A 420 16.36 3.03 32.24
C ASN A 420 17.45 2.46 31.32
N GLU A 421 17.26 1.27 30.77
CA GLU A 421 18.20 0.64 29.84
C GLU A 421 18.26 1.39 28.50
N MET A 422 17.15 1.94 28.02
CA MET A 422 17.09 2.72 26.78
C MET A 422 17.52 4.18 26.98
N THR A 423 17.27 4.76 28.15
CA THR A 423 17.56 6.17 28.44
C THR A 423 18.91 6.41 29.07
N GLY A 424 19.50 5.38 29.71
CA GLY A 424 20.75 5.49 30.48
C GLY A 424 20.53 6.05 31.89
N GLY A 425 19.31 5.99 32.43
CA GLY A 425 18.98 6.37 33.79
C GLY A 425 19.71 5.51 34.82
N GLY A 426 20.07 6.10 35.98
CA GLY A 426 20.78 5.39 37.02
C GLY A 426 22.21 4.96 36.68
N GLY A 427 22.86 5.54 35.66
CA GLY A 427 24.22 5.14 35.22
C GLY A 427 24.31 3.83 34.46
N ILE A 428 23.19 3.29 34.01
CA ILE A 428 23.13 2.06 33.21
C ILE A 428 23.61 2.37 31.76
N ARG A 429 24.38 1.46 31.17
CA ARG A 429 24.80 1.58 29.77
C ARG A 429 23.58 1.55 28.86
N VAL A 430 23.47 2.57 28.00
CA VAL A 430 22.37 2.68 27.02
C VAL A 430 22.41 1.49 26.06
N LYS A 431 21.28 0.80 25.91
CA LYS A 431 21.09 -0.25 24.90
C LYS A 431 20.83 0.37 23.52
N SER A 432 21.19 -0.36 22.47
CA SER A 432 20.80 -0.03 21.10
C SER A 432 19.30 -0.24 20.88
N LEU A 433 18.74 0.52 19.95
CA LEU A 433 17.36 0.30 19.49
C LEU A 433 17.20 -1.12 18.93
N PRO A 434 16.09 -1.81 19.23
CA PRO A 434 15.86 -3.17 18.80
C PRO A 434 16.07 -3.35 17.29
N GLY A 435 16.81 -4.39 16.92
CA GLY A 435 17.11 -4.70 15.51
C GLY A 435 18.10 -3.75 14.84
N THR A 436 18.77 -2.86 15.60
CA THR A 436 19.75 -1.90 15.09
C THR A 436 20.98 -1.82 15.97
N ASP A 437 22.06 -1.24 15.44
CA ASP A 437 23.27 -0.85 16.21
C ASP A 437 23.21 0.61 16.70
N ILE A 438 22.04 1.25 16.63
CA ILE A 438 21.85 2.67 16.95
C ILE A 438 21.59 2.83 18.44
N THR A 439 22.43 3.64 19.12
CA THR A 439 22.23 4.09 20.49
C THR A 439 21.79 5.54 20.51
N LEU A 440 20.93 5.91 21.45
CA LEU A 440 20.42 7.28 21.57
C LEU A 440 21.50 8.24 22.09
N PRO A 441 21.64 9.43 21.50
CA PRO A 441 22.58 10.44 21.95
C PRO A 441 22.09 11.09 23.26
N THR A 442 23.02 11.69 24.00
CA THR A 442 22.70 12.46 25.22
C THR A 442 22.69 13.95 24.90
N THR A 443 21.79 14.36 24.03
CA THR A 443 21.68 15.72 23.50
C THR A 443 20.23 16.14 23.40
N THR A 444 19.99 17.43 23.22
CA THR A 444 18.70 18.01 22.83
C THR A 444 18.72 18.53 21.40
N ASP A 445 19.81 18.29 20.65
CA ASP A 445 19.91 18.77 19.26
C ASP A 445 19.09 17.88 18.31
N HIS A 446 18.05 18.46 17.73
CA HIS A 446 17.21 17.84 16.71
C HIS A 446 18.02 17.24 15.54
N ARG A 447 19.14 17.86 15.15
CA ARG A 447 19.99 17.41 14.04
C ARG A 447 20.68 16.09 14.33
N GLU A 448 21.07 15.84 15.57
CA GLU A 448 21.68 14.56 15.95
C GLU A 448 20.68 13.41 15.84
N PHE A 449 19.42 13.62 16.27
CA PHE A 449 18.37 12.63 16.13
C PHE A 449 18.02 12.35 14.66
N THR A 450 17.91 13.39 13.83
CA THR A 450 17.68 13.20 12.38
C THR A 450 18.87 12.55 11.68
N ALA A 451 20.10 12.75 12.13
CA ALA A 451 21.26 12.05 11.61
C ALA A 451 21.23 10.53 11.89
N LEU A 452 20.66 10.11 13.02
CA LEU A 452 20.44 8.68 13.31
C LEU A 452 19.52 8.03 12.28
N LEU A 453 18.46 8.73 11.87
CA LEU A 453 17.49 8.21 10.91
C LEU A 453 18.12 7.98 9.52
N ARG A 454 19.14 8.77 9.14
CA ARG A 454 19.86 8.56 7.87
C ARG A 454 20.65 7.27 7.83
N ARG A 455 21.02 6.72 9.00
CA ARG A 455 21.78 5.46 9.13
C ARG A 455 20.89 4.23 9.00
N LEU A 456 19.56 4.40 9.08
CA LEU A 456 18.60 3.31 8.89
C LEU A 456 18.47 2.95 7.42
N ASP A 457 18.31 1.66 7.15
CA ASP A 457 17.95 1.16 5.83
C ASP A 457 16.54 1.61 5.43
N GLU A 458 16.30 1.75 4.14
CA GLU A 458 14.95 2.03 3.61
C GLU A 458 14.01 0.84 3.77
N ALA A 459 14.56 -0.38 3.72
CA ALA A 459 13.81 -1.61 3.83
C ALA A 459 13.58 -1.99 5.30
N ASN A 460 12.35 -2.30 5.64
CA ASN A 460 12.01 -2.81 6.98
C ASN A 460 12.48 -4.25 7.14
N SER A 461 13.38 -4.50 8.08
CA SER A 461 13.69 -5.86 8.53
C SER A 461 12.71 -6.28 9.64
N PRO A 462 12.21 -7.53 9.65
CA PRO A 462 11.37 -8.03 10.75
C PRO A 462 12.00 -7.89 12.13
N SER A 463 13.33 -7.93 12.22
CA SER A 463 14.07 -7.74 13.47
C SER A 463 13.82 -6.38 14.12
N LEU A 464 13.53 -5.32 13.35
CA LEU A 464 13.14 -4.00 13.87
C LEU A 464 11.85 -4.06 14.68
N PHE A 465 11.00 -5.03 14.37
CA PHE A 465 9.70 -5.27 15.00
C PHE A 465 9.74 -6.46 15.97
N SER A 466 10.93 -6.91 16.37
CA SER A 466 11.11 -8.10 17.19
C SER A 466 10.39 -9.35 16.64
N LEU A 467 10.31 -9.45 15.31
CA LEU A 467 9.73 -10.58 14.60
C LEU A 467 10.83 -11.47 14.00
N PRO A 468 10.62 -12.79 13.94
CA PRO A 468 11.57 -13.69 13.30
C PRO A 468 11.61 -13.48 11.78
N VAL A 469 12.77 -13.74 11.17
CA VAL A 469 13.02 -13.47 9.73
C VAL A 469 12.08 -14.24 8.79
N ASN A 470 11.61 -15.43 9.19
CA ASN A 470 10.68 -16.22 8.38
C ASN A 470 9.31 -15.55 8.18
N VAL A 471 8.91 -14.62 9.07
CA VAL A 471 7.68 -13.84 8.92
C VAL A 471 7.69 -13.03 7.63
N GLN A 472 8.82 -12.45 7.27
CA GLN A 472 8.95 -11.70 6.01
C GLN A 472 8.63 -12.57 4.79
N ARG A 473 9.15 -13.81 4.75
CA ARG A 473 8.87 -14.75 3.65
C ARG A 473 7.36 -15.04 3.55
N THR A 474 6.72 -15.29 4.69
CA THR A 474 5.27 -15.55 4.72
C THR A 474 4.47 -14.37 4.18
N VAL A 475 4.80 -13.14 4.61
CA VAL A 475 4.14 -11.91 4.14
C VAL A 475 4.36 -11.72 2.64
N GLN A 476 5.59 -11.90 2.14
CA GLN A 476 5.88 -11.78 0.71
C GLN A 476 5.09 -12.77 -0.14
N VAL A 477 4.99 -14.03 0.30
CA VAL A 477 4.18 -15.05 -0.39
C VAL A 477 2.69 -14.68 -0.37
N THR A 478 2.18 -14.20 0.77
CA THR A 478 0.77 -13.79 0.90
C THR A 478 0.46 -12.59 0.00
N ASN A 479 1.31 -11.56 0.00
CA ASN A 479 1.16 -10.38 -0.85
C ASN A 479 1.22 -10.76 -2.34
N SER A 480 2.15 -11.64 -2.73
CA SER A 480 2.25 -12.12 -4.11
C SER A 480 0.98 -12.83 -4.56
N LYS A 481 0.41 -13.70 -3.70
CA LYS A 481 -0.87 -14.38 -3.96
C LYS A 481 -2.02 -13.37 -4.08
N HIS A 482 -2.02 -12.34 -3.25
CA HIS A 482 -3.03 -11.27 -3.31
C HIS A 482 -2.95 -10.54 -4.67
N VAL A 483 -1.77 -10.15 -5.11
CA VAL A 483 -1.56 -9.51 -6.42
C VAL A 483 -2.06 -10.40 -7.56
N ILE A 484 -1.68 -11.69 -7.58
CA ILE A 484 -2.11 -12.64 -8.61
C ILE A 484 -3.64 -12.79 -8.62
N ASN A 485 -4.27 -12.94 -7.45
CA ASN A 485 -5.72 -13.09 -7.34
C ASN A 485 -6.46 -11.83 -7.82
N SER A 486 -5.96 -10.65 -7.45
CA SER A 486 -6.53 -9.37 -7.91
C SER A 486 -6.44 -9.22 -9.43
N LEU A 487 -5.28 -9.54 -10.00
CA LEU A 487 -5.08 -9.53 -11.46
C LEU A 487 -5.97 -10.53 -12.17
N ARG A 488 -6.12 -11.73 -11.62
CA ARG A 488 -7.01 -12.77 -12.16
C ARG A 488 -8.46 -12.30 -12.17
N THR A 489 -8.92 -11.65 -11.09
CA THR A 489 -10.28 -11.10 -11.00
C THR A 489 -10.50 -9.98 -12.02
N MET A 490 -9.53 -9.08 -12.19
CA MET A 490 -9.59 -8.00 -13.19
C MET A 490 -9.56 -8.56 -14.63
N ALA A 491 -8.76 -9.58 -14.88
CA ALA A 491 -8.70 -10.24 -16.18
C ALA A 491 -10.04 -10.92 -16.53
N ALA A 492 -10.69 -11.55 -15.57
CA ALA A 492 -12.02 -12.14 -15.74
C ALA A 492 -13.10 -11.08 -15.97
N ALA A 493 -13.00 -9.90 -15.31
CA ALA A 493 -13.96 -8.81 -15.47
C ALA A 493 -13.76 -8.02 -16.78
N GLY A 494 -12.53 -7.91 -17.27
CA GLY A 494 -12.17 -7.19 -18.51
C GLY A 494 -12.27 -8.01 -19.79
N GLY A 495 -12.37 -9.33 -19.69
CA GLY A 495 -12.69 -10.17 -20.82
C GLY A 495 -14.07 -9.80 -21.36
N THR A 496 -14.16 -9.37 -22.62
CA THR A 496 -15.44 -9.33 -23.35
C THR A 496 -16.15 -10.62 -23.00
N SER A 497 -17.28 -10.53 -22.32
CA SER A 497 -18.02 -11.68 -21.84
C SER A 497 -18.22 -12.63 -23.03
N LYS A 498 -17.39 -13.65 -23.17
CA LYS A 498 -17.83 -14.88 -23.78
C LYS A 498 -19.03 -15.24 -22.92
N GLY A 499 -20.21 -15.01 -23.46
CA GLY A 499 -21.46 -15.14 -22.71
C GLY A 499 -21.39 -16.43 -21.92
N PHE A 500 -21.91 -16.43 -20.70
CA PHE A 500 -21.96 -17.57 -19.79
C PHE A 500 -22.17 -18.85 -20.59
N ASP A 501 -21.09 -19.61 -20.83
CA ASP A 501 -21.16 -20.90 -21.53
C ASP A 501 -21.67 -21.94 -20.53
N ARG A 502 -23.00 -22.08 -20.55
CA ARG A 502 -23.72 -23.03 -19.69
C ARG A 502 -23.20 -24.45 -19.86
N ALA A 503 -22.74 -24.83 -21.06
CA ALA A 503 -22.26 -26.17 -21.33
C ALA A 503 -20.90 -26.40 -20.63
N LEU A 504 -19.99 -25.45 -20.72
CA LEU A 504 -18.67 -25.51 -20.09
C LEU A 504 -18.79 -25.52 -18.56
N TRP A 505 -19.63 -24.68 -18.00
CA TRP A 505 -19.87 -24.64 -16.54
C TRP A 505 -20.60 -25.90 -16.05
N SER A 506 -21.58 -26.42 -16.82
CA SER A 506 -22.25 -27.67 -16.50
C SER A 506 -21.29 -28.85 -16.50
N ALA A 507 -20.38 -28.91 -17.45
CA ALA A 507 -19.33 -29.94 -17.50
C ALA A 507 -18.37 -29.84 -16.31
N ALA A 508 -17.90 -28.65 -15.99
CA ALA A 508 -16.99 -28.40 -14.87
C ALA A 508 -17.64 -28.67 -13.49
N LEU A 509 -18.92 -28.37 -13.33
CA LEU A 509 -19.66 -28.59 -12.08
C LEU A 509 -20.23 -30.01 -11.96
N SER A 510 -20.33 -30.78 -13.04
CA SER A 510 -20.93 -32.13 -13.04
C SER A 510 -20.32 -33.09 -12.01
N PRO A 511 -19.00 -33.11 -11.71
CA PRO A 511 -18.44 -33.95 -10.65
C PRO A 511 -18.92 -33.55 -9.26
N LEU A 512 -19.05 -32.26 -8.99
CA LEU A 512 -19.54 -31.72 -7.71
C LEU A 512 -21.02 -32.03 -7.53
N LEU A 513 -21.83 -31.84 -8.58
CA LEU A 513 -23.27 -32.16 -8.58
C LEU A 513 -23.50 -33.66 -8.33
N ARG A 514 -22.75 -34.52 -8.96
CA ARG A 514 -22.82 -35.98 -8.71
C ARG A 514 -22.40 -36.34 -7.27
N SER A 515 -21.41 -35.65 -6.72
CA SER A 515 -21.00 -35.83 -5.31
C SER A 515 -22.11 -35.37 -4.37
N TRP A 516 -22.71 -34.24 -4.66
CA TRP A 516 -23.85 -33.70 -3.91
C TRP A 516 -25.07 -34.63 -3.98
N GLU A 517 -25.43 -35.12 -5.16
CA GLU A 517 -26.52 -36.07 -5.36
C GLU A 517 -26.30 -37.38 -4.57
N ARG A 518 -25.05 -37.87 -4.49
CA ARG A 518 -24.73 -39.06 -3.67
C ARG A 518 -24.89 -38.76 -2.17
N MET A 519 -24.43 -37.60 -1.70
CA MET A 519 -24.57 -37.21 -0.30
C MET A 519 -26.03 -36.98 0.09
N THR A 520 -26.82 -36.36 -0.76
CA THR A 520 -28.25 -36.13 -0.53
C THR A 520 -29.07 -37.43 -0.68
N ALA A 521 -28.64 -38.37 -1.49
CA ALA A 521 -29.25 -39.69 -1.58
C ALA A 521 -29.05 -40.52 -0.29
N SER A 522 -27.89 -40.38 0.35
CA SER A 522 -27.55 -41.07 1.59
C SER A 522 -28.08 -40.38 2.86
N ASN A 523 -28.48 -39.10 2.78
CA ASN A 523 -29.01 -38.35 3.91
C ASN A 523 -30.32 -37.59 3.55
N PRO A 524 -31.50 -38.19 3.88
CA PRO A 524 -32.78 -37.59 3.55
C PRO A 524 -33.03 -36.21 4.16
N ALA A 525 -32.37 -35.89 5.28
CA ALA A 525 -32.50 -34.59 5.94
C ALA A 525 -31.98 -33.42 5.09
N LEU A 526 -31.07 -33.67 4.16
CA LEU A 526 -30.53 -32.67 3.23
C LEU A 526 -31.49 -32.39 2.05
N ARG A 527 -32.55 -33.19 1.87
CA ARG A 527 -33.54 -33.00 0.80
C ARG A 527 -34.65 -32.01 1.18
N SER A 528 -34.76 -31.61 2.45
CA SER A 528 -35.89 -30.80 2.97
C SER A 528 -35.59 -29.30 2.98
N ALA A 529 -34.54 -28.80 2.26
CA ALA A 529 -34.38 -27.37 2.05
C ALA A 529 -35.56 -26.84 1.19
N PRO A 530 -36.23 -25.76 1.60
CA PRO A 530 -37.33 -25.20 0.82
C PRO A 530 -36.82 -24.80 -0.57
N PRO A 531 -37.64 -24.97 -1.63
CA PRO A 531 -37.25 -24.54 -2.97
C PRO A 531 -37.03 -23.04 -2.96
N PRO A 532 -35.99 -22.54 -3.72
CA PRO A 532 -35.76 -21.11 -3.82
C PRO A 532 -37.01 -20.39 -4.33
N PRO A 533 -37.30 -19.18 -3.86
CA PRO A 533 -38.48 -18.44 -4.25
C PRO A 533 -38.52 -18.27 -5.78
N SER A 534 -39.69 -18.51 -6.36
CA SER A 534 -39.93 -18.53 -7.82
C SER A 534 -39.90 -17.15 -8.51
N SER A 535 -39.34 -16.13 -7.90
CA SER A 535 -39.13 -14.83 -8.51
C SER A 535 -37.72 -14.82 -9.17
N GLY A 536 -37.67 -14.66 -10.49
CA GLY A 536 -36.53 -14.78 -11.37
C GLY A 536 -35.34 -13.80 -11.18
N THR A 537 -35.08 -13.37 -9.96
CA THR A 537 -33.89 -12.65 -9.55
C THR A 537 -33.05 -13.58 -8.68
N LEU A 538 -31.87 -13.95 -9.17
CA LEU A 538 -30.86 -14.64 -8.37
C LEU A 538 -30.64 -13.82 -7.08
N PRO A 539 -30.63 -14.44 -5.89
CA PRO A 539 -30.25 -13.76 -4.67
C PRO A 539 -28.83 -13.20 -4.80
N PRO A 540 -28.53 -12.06 -4.20
CA PRO A 540 -27.17 -11.52 -4.21
C PRO A 540 -26.20 -12.55 -3.63
N VAL A 541 -24.99 -12.59 -4.17
CA VAL A 541 -23.94 -13.57 -3.83
C VAL A 541 -23.66 -13.62 -2.32
N ASP A 542 -23.91 -12.52 -1.61
CA ASP A 542 -23.76 -12.40 -0.16
C ASP A 542 -24.70 -13.30 0.67
N ALA A 543 -25.77 -13.82 0.07
CA ALA A 543 -26.67 -14.77 0.73
C ALA A 543 -26.14 -16.21 0.80
N PHE A 544 -24.97 -16.49 0.22
CA PHE A 544 -24.32 -17.81 0.25
C PHE A 544 -23.13 -17.89 1.19
N VAL A 545 -22.80 -16.81 1.91
CA VAL A 545 -21.62 -16.73 2.79
C VAL A 545 -21.99 -16.83 4.28
N GLU A 546 -23.28 -16.89 4.64
CA GLU A 546 -23.75 -17.34 5.95
C GLU A 546 -24.09 -18.85 5.85
#